data_3cf5762d17c8eff49c53105827902b48
#
_entry.id   3cf5762d17c8eff49c53105827902b48
#
_cell.length_a   1.000
_cell.length_b   1.000
_cell.length_c   1.000
_cell.angle_alpha   90.00
_cell.angle_beta   90.00
_cell.angle_gamma   90.00
#
_symmetry.space_group_name_H-M   'P 1'
#
loop_
_entity.id
_entity.type
_entity.pdbx_description
1 polymer ?
#
loop_
_entity_poly.entity_id
_entity_poly.type
_entity_poly.pdbx_seq_one_letter_code
_entity_poly.pdbx_strand_id
1 'polypeptide(L)'
;MLIHDWDSAKSESEWRQWLASRESFGVLAVDHPDVAEAPIMVPTHFTLSDNQILLHLHKQNTAIDALRLSGKAALTVFGDYAYVPGYWRNPADVEPERGVPTSYYAALNFKCAASLVDDAEGVAKVITAQMRHMQPEGIHVAVTPESQPYGPMLSAVVGVILEIQGVEAKFKFDDHKSEAHRNRVSENLIERGRPLDAAVAEQQQRRLRESHGD
;
A
#
# COMPACT_ATOMS: atom_id res chain seq x y z
N MET A 1 6.39 11.18 3.90
CA MET A 1 5.12 11.68 4.50
C MET A 1 5.40 12.40 5.81
N LEU A 2 4.54 13.38 6.23
CA LEU A 2 4.54 13.82 7.62
C LEU A 2 3.87 12.75 8.48
N ILE A 3 4.60 12.18 9.43
CA ILE A 3 4.13 11.13 10.34
C ILE A 3 4.45 11.62 11.76
N HIS A 4 3.44 11.78 12.60
CA HIS A 4 3.62 12.02 14.02
C HIS A 4 3.89 10.69 14.73
N ASP A 5 4.52 10.72 15.90
CA ASP A 5 4.87 9.52 16.66
C ASP A 5 3.65 8.62 16.92
N TRP A 6 2.51 9.24 17.22
CA TRP A 6 1.24 8.51 17.45
C TRP A 6 0.60 7.97 16.17
N ASP A 7 0.99 8.45 14.97
CA ASP A 7 0.53 7.95 13.67
C ASP A 7 1.50 6.92 13.07
N SER A 8 2.65 6.69 13.65
CA SER A 8 3.64 5.72 13.16
C SER A 8 3.16 4.28 13.35
N ALA A 9 3.61 3.38 12.47
CA ALA A 9 3.54 1.96 12.77
C ALA A 9 4.33 1.66 14.06
N LYS A 10 3.76 0.86 14.95
CA LYS A 10 4.39 0.46 16.22
C LYS A 10 5.56 -0.51 16.00
N SER A 11 5.52 -1.25 14.88
CA SER A 11 6.56 -2.22 14.51
C SER A 11 6.55 -2.52 13.02
N GLU A 12 7.59 -3.19 12.54
CA GLU A 12 7.63 -3.73 11.18
C GLU A 12 6.53 -4.79 10.96
N SER A 13 6.25 -5.60 11.97
CA SER A 13 5.19 -6.62 11.87
C SER A 13 3.81 -5.99 11.68
N GLU A 14 3.53 -4.83 12.25
CA GLU A 14 2.25 -4.14 12.09
C GLU A 14 1.98 -3.78 10.63
N TRP A 15 2.90 -3.09 9.98
CA TRP A 15 2.66 -2.71 8.58
C TRP A 15 2.70 -3.91 7.63
N ARG A 16 3.51 -4.95 7.92
CA ARG A 16 3.52 -6.18 7.12
C ARG A 16 2.20 -6.94 7.22
N GLN A 17 1.65 -7.09 8.42
CA GLN A 17 0.34 -7.71 8.64
C GLN A 17 -0.78 -6.91 7.98
N TRP A 18 -0.73 -5.57 8.13
CA TRP A 18 -1.69 -4.70 7.47
C TRP A 18 -1.65 -4.86 5.95
N LEU A 19 -0.47 -4.91 5.34
CA LEU A 19 -0.32 -5.11 3.90
C LEU A 19 -0.81 -6.50 3.46
N ALA A 20 -0.48 -7.56 4.22
CA ALA A 20 -0.88 -8.93 3.92
C ALA A 20 -2.39 -9.20 4.03
N SER A 21 -3.12 -8.35 4.75
CA SER A 21 -4.58 -8.49 4.93
C SER A 21 -5.41 -7.88 3.80
N ARG A 22 -4.80 -7.44 2.72
CA ARG A 22 -5.48 -6.73 1.61
C ARG A 22 -4.90 -7.07 0.25
N GLU A 23 -5.59 -6.62 -0.79
CA GLU A 23 -5.11 -6.75 -2.16
C GLU A 23 -3.78 -6.00 -2.34
N SER A 24 -2.80 -6.67 -2.93
CA SER A 24 -1.48 -6.11 -3.22
C SER A 24 -1.53 -5.21 -4.46
N PHE A 25 -2.17 -4.05 -4.32
CA PHE A 25 -2.32 -3.04 -5.36
C PHE A 25 -1.89 -1.68 -4.82
N GLY A 26 -1.12 -0.95 -5.63
CA GLY A 26 -0.56 0.34 -5.23
C GLY A 26 -0.23 1.22 -6.41
N VAL A 27 0.41 2.35 -6.14
CA VAL A 27 0.87 3.29 -7.16
C VAL A 27 2.38 3.35 -7.13
N LEU A 28 3.01 2.86 -8.21
CA LEU A 28 4.43 3.05 -8.48
C LEU A 28 4.65 4.49 -8.95
N ALA A 29 5.59 5.18 -8.34
CA ALA A 29 6.03 6.53 -8.72
C ALA A 29 7.50 6.48 -9.13
N VAL A 30 7.81 7.05 -10.30
CA VAL A 30 9.16 7.11 -10.85
C VAL A 30 9.41 8.54 -11.32
N ASP A 31 10.59 9.08 -11.03
CA ASP A 31 10.97 10.39 -11.53
C ASP A 31 10.95 10.41 -13.06
N HIS A 32 10.33 11.45 -13.63
CA HIS A 32 10.36 11.63 -15.08
C HIS A 32 11.79 11.97 -15.53
N PRO A 33 12.27 11.42 -16.67
CA PRO A 33 13.61 11.76 -17.20
C PRO A 33 13.80 13.24 -17.46
N ASP A 34 12.76 13.94 -17.90
CA ASP A 34 12.73 15.40 -17.94
C ASP A 34 12.25 15.93 -16.60
N VAL A 35 13.12 16.61 -15.87
CA VAL A 35 12.85 17.19 -14.55
C VAL A 35 11.77 18.30 -14.54
N ALA A 36 11.41 18.81 -15.72
CA ALA A 36 10.32 19.78 -15.86
C ALA A 36 8.93 19.10 -15.84
N GLU A 37 8.88 17.79 -16.07
CA GLU A 37 7.65 17.01 -16.09
C GLU A 37 7.32 16.44 -14.71
N ALA A 38 6.04 16.15 -14.50
CA ALA A 38 5.58 15.48 -13.30
C ALA A 38 6.09 14.03 -13.23
N PRO A 39 6.25 13.45 -12.03
CA PRO A 39 6.60 12.04 -11.88
C PRO A 39 5.61 11.11 -12.61
N ILE A 40 6.14 10.04 -13.18
CA ILE A 40 5.33 8.99 -13.80
C ILE A 40 4.67 8.17 -12.70
N MET A 41 3.33 8.08 -12.74
CA MET A 41 2.52 7.35 -11.76
C MET A 41 1.84 6.17 -12.44
N VAL A 42 2.10 4.95 -11.95
CA VAL A 42 1.55 3.71 -12.52
C VAL A 42 0.81 2.91 -11.45
N PRO A 43 -0.54 2.88 -11.47
CA PRO A 43 -1.29 1.92 -10.67
C PRO A 43 -0.94 0.49 -11.10
N THR A 44 -0.54 -0.36 -10.17
CA THR A 44 -0.09 -1.71 -10.48
C THR A 44 -0.27 -2.66 -9.30
N HIS A 45 -0.48 -3.94 -9.60
CA HIS A 45 -0.37 -5.00 -8.61
C HIS A 45 1.10 -5.37 -8.40
N PHE A 46 1.40 -5.90 -7.23
CA PHE A 46 2.75 -6.29 -6.85
C PHE A 46 2.73 -7.47 -5.89
N THR A 47 3.90 -8.04 -5.61
CA THR A 47 4.08 -9.04 -4.57
C THR A 47 5.24 -8.62 -3.68
N LEU A 48 5.02 -8.62 -2.36
CA LEU A 48 6.09 -8.45 -1.38
C LEU A 48 6.74 -9.82 -1.11
N SER A 49 8.05 -9.92 -1.34
CA SER A 49 8.87 -11.09 -1.03
C SER A 49 10.06 -10.65 -0.19
N ASP A 50 10.05 -10.98 1.09
CA ASP A 50 11.05 -10.54 2.06
C ASP A 50 11.25 -9.01 2.07
N ASN A 51 12.38 -8.55 1.53
CA ASN A 51 12.73 -7.13 1.41
C ASN A 51 12.60 -6.60 -0.04
N GLN A 52 11.93 -7.33 -0.91
CA GLN A 52 11.74 -6.96 -2.31
C GLN A 52 10.26 -6.88 -2.66
N ILE A 53 9.93 -5.94 -3.53
CA ILE A 53 8.64 -5.84 -4.18
C ILE A 53 8.83 -6.24 -5.64
N LEU A 54 8.06 -7.23 -6.09
CA LEU A 54 8.11 -7.78 -7.43
C LEU A 54 6.86 -7.35 -8.20
N LEU A 55 7.05 -6.78 -9.37
CA LEU A 55 5.97 -6.45 -10.29
C LEU A 55 6.44 -6.60 -11.74
N HIS A 56 5.53 -6.51 -12.69
CA HIS A 56 5.88 -6.46 -14.11
C HIS A 56 5.09 -5.34 -14.81
N LEU A 57 5.69 -4.77 -15.83
CA LEU A 57 5.09 -3.74 -16.66
C LEU A 57 5.24 -4.12 -18.14
N HIS A 58 4.33 -3.64 -18.96
CA HIS A 58 4.48 -3.75 -20.41
C HIS A 58 5.71 -2.97 -20.87
N LYS A 59 6.49 -3.50 -21.81
CA LYS A 59 7.75 -2.88 -22.32
C LYS A 59 7.58 -1.44 -22.81
N GLN A 60 6.40 -1.10 -23.33
CA GLN A 60 6.10 0.25 -23.81
C GLN A 60 5.63 1.21 -22.71
N ASN A 61 5.58 0.76 -21.43
CA ASN A 61 5.26 1.66 -20.34
C ASN A 61 6.40 2.67 -20.14
N THR A 62 6.07 3.95 -20.12
CA THR A 62 7.07 5.05 -20.01
C THR A 62 7.87 4.96 -18.71
N ALA A 63 7.34 4.32 -17.67
CA ALA A 63 8.07 4.07 -16.42
C ALA A 63 9.31 3.17 -16.61
N ILE A 64 9.35 2.31 -17.63
CA ILE A 64 10.49 1.40 -17.87
C ILE A 64 11.77 2.19 -18.16
N ASP A 65 11.72 3.14 -19.10
CA ASP A 65 12.88 3.95 -19.42
C ASP A 65 13.29 4.86 -18.25
N ALA A 66 12.32 5.40 -17.55
CA ALA A 66 12.55 6.19 -16.35
C ALA A 66 13.24 5.38 -15.23
N LEU A 67 12.78 4.14 -14.98
CA LEU A 67 13.40 3.20 -14.03
C LEU A 67 14.83 2.84 -14.44
N ARG A 68 15.07 2.61 -15.74
CA ARG A 68 16.39 2.28 -16.26
C ARG A 68 17.39 3.42 -16.06
N LEU A 69 16.94 4.66 -16.16
CA LEU A 69 17.77 5.84 -15.97
C LEU A 69 18.01 6.17 -14.51
N SER A 70 16.94 6.13 -13.68
CA SER A 70 17.01 6.58 -12.29
C SER A 70 17.52 5.51 -11.33
N GLY A 71 17.24 4.24 -11.61
CA GLY A 71 17.49 3.13 -10.66
C GLY A 71 16.72 3.26 -9.36
N LYS A 72 15.68 4.08 -9.31
CA LYS A 72 14.92 4.40 -8.08
C LYS A 72 13.42 4.46 -8.35
N ALA A 73 12.63 4.09 -7.34
CA ALA A 73 11.19 4.26 -7.37
C ALA A 73 10.62 4.41 -5.94
N ALA A 74 9.41 4.93 -5.86
CA ALA A 74 8.58 4.79 -4.70
C ALA A 74 7.33 3.95 -5.05
N LEU A 75 6.89 3.10 -4.13
CA LEU A 75 5.59 2.43 -4.24
C LEU A 75 4.74 2.86 -3.05
N THR A 76 3.54 3.37 -3.32
CA THR A 76 2.60 3.78 -2.28
C THR A 76 1.38 2.87 -2.29
N VAL A 77 1.03 2.38 -1.10
CA VAL A 77 -0.21 1.64 -0.83
C VAL A 77 -0.99 2.41 0.23
N PHE A 78 -2.28 2.56 0.04
CA PHE A 78 -3.14 3.20 1.04
C PHE A 78 -4.48 2.47 1.14
N GLY A 79 -5.12 2.60 2.30
CA GLY A 79 -6.40 1.96 2.55
C GLY A 79 -7.01 2.38 3.87
N ASP A 80 -8.08 1.69 4.25
CA ASP A 80 -8.83 1.94 5.50
C ASP A 80 -9.15 3.43 5.65
N TYR A 81 -9.67 4.04 4.57
CA TYR A 81 -9.97 5.47 4.51
C TYR A 81 -11.38 5.77 4.96
N ALA A 82 -11.52 6.74 5.87
CA ALA A 82 -12.80 7.36 6.18
C ALA A 82 -12.64 8.85 6.48
N TYR A 83 -13.56 9.65 5.96
CA TYR A 83 -13.75 11.03 6.43
C TYR A 83 -14.50 11.01 7.76
N VAL A 84 -13.95 11.65 8.78
CA VAL A 84 -14.51 11.77 10.12
C VAL A 84 -15.02 13.20 10.32
N PRO A 85 -16.33 13.40 10.45
CA PRO A 85 -16.93 14.72 10.67
C PRO A 85 -16.44 15.36 11.96
N GLY A 86 -16.36 16.68 11.98
CA GLY A 86 -15.91 17.43 13.14
C GLY A 86 -16.76 17.16 14.39
N TYR A 87 -18.08 17.14 14.25
CA TYR A 87 -19.00 16.94 15.35
C TYR A 87 -18.91 15.56 16.03
N TRP A 88 -18.30 14.54 15.39
CA TRP A 88 -18.00 13.27 16.05
C TRP A 88 -16.80 13.37 16.99
N ARG A 89 -15.94 14.38 16.76
CA ARG A 89 -14.65 14.51 17.44
C ARG A 89 -14.70 15.44 18.65
N ASN A 90 -15.79 16.19 18.82
CA ASN A 90 -15.93 17.09 19.95
C ASN A 90 -16.22 16.35 21.27
N PRO A 91 -15.71 16.84 22.41
CA PRO A 91 -16.26 16.51 23.71
C PRO A 91 -17.78 16.82 23.77
N ALA A 92 -18.48 16.16 24.66
CA ALA A 92 -19.95 16.29 24.76
C ALA A 92 -20.43 17.69 25.18
N ASP A 93 -19.54 18.47 25.79
CA ASP A 93 -19.77 19.86 26.25
C ASP A 93 -19.43 20.93 25.23
N VAL A 94 -18.97 20.51 24.03
CA VAL A 94 -18.62 21.43 22.94
C VAL A 94 -19.66 21.37 21.83
N GLU A 95 -20.09 22.55 21.40
CA GLU A 95 -21.06 22.69 20.30
C GLU A 95 -20.59 21.92 19.05
N PRO A 96 -21.48 21.14 18.39
CA PRO A 96 -21.12 20.30 17.23
C PRO A 96 -20.40 21.08 16.10
N GLU A 97 -20.80 22.32 15.86
CA GLU A 97 -20.29 23.17 14.79
C GLU A 97 -18.81 23.59 15.00
N ARG A 98 -18.31 23.45 16.22
CA ARG A 98 -16.90 23.79 16.56
C ARG A 98 -15.94 22.63 16.33
N GLY A 99 -16.44 21.50 15.91
CA GLY A 99 -15.62 20.33 15.63
C GLY A 99 -14.76 20.49 14.38
N VAL A 100 -13.53 20.02 14.46
CA VAL A 100 -12.61 20.00 13.31
C VAL A 100 -12.62 18.62 12.68
N PRO A 101 -13.02 18.48 11.39
CA PRO A 101 -13.02 17.20 10.72
C PRO A 101 -11.61 16.69 10.44
N THR A 102 -11.50 15.40 10.14
CA THR A 102 -10.25 14.77 9.72
C THR A 102 -10.51 13.60 8.78
N SER A 103 -9.44 13.06 8.22
CA SER A 103 -9.47 11.76 7.53
C SER A 103 -8.69 10.75 8.34
N TYR A 104 -9.27 9.55 8.53
CA TYR A 104 -8.56 8.38 8.99
C TYR A 104 -8.11 7.57 7.78
N TYR A 105 -6.92 7.02 7.85
CA TYR A 105 -6.37 6.16 6.81
C TYR A 105 -5.09 5.47 7.28
N ALA A 106 -4.76 4.35 6.64
CA ALA A 106 -3.43 3.77 6.69
C ALA A 106 -2.73 3.96 5.33
N ALA A 107 -1.43 4.20 5.35
CA ALA A 107 -0.62 4.32 4.14
C ALA A 107 0.81 3.84 4.37
N LEU A 108 1.34 3.13 3.38
CA LEU A 108 2.75 2.73 3.28
C LEU A 108 3.37 3.44 2.09
N ASN A 109 4.57 3.97 2.28
CA ASN A 109 5.38 4.50 1.20
C ASN A 109 6.74 3.82 1.23
N PHE A 110 7.00 2.96 0.27
CA PHE A 110 8.27 2.25 0.09
C PHE A 110 9.20 3.10 -0.75
N LYS A 111 10.41 3.34 -0.25
CA LYS A 111 11.53 3.94 -1.00
C LYS A 111 12.42 2.81 -1.46
N CYS A 112 12.63 2.68 -2.77
CA CYS A 112 13.26 1.49 -3.33
C CYS A 112 14.39 1.84 -4.29
N ALA A 113 15.43 0.99 -4.30
CA ALA A 113 16.28 0.81 -5.46
C ALA A 113 15.54 -0.09 -6.46
N ALA A 114 15.62 0.26 -7.75
CA ALA A 114 14.90 -0.45 -8.80
C ALA A 114 15.88 -1.12 -9.78
N SER A 115 15.60 -2.37 -10.12
CA SER A 115 16.28 -3.10 -11.18
C SER A 115 15.26 -3.73 -12.13
N LEU A 116 15.64 -3.84 -13.39
CA LEU A 116 14.81 -4.41 -14.45
C LEU A 116 15.31 -5.77 -14.86
N VAL A 117 14.38 -6.65 -15.20
CA VAL A 117 14.62 -8.01 -15.70
C VAL A 117 14.01 -8.10 -17.09
N ASP A 118 14.85 -8.16 -18.11
CA ASP A 118 14.46 -8.15 -19.52
C ASP A 118 14.49 -9.53 -20.17
N ASP A 119 15.17 -10.52 -19.57
CA ASP A 119 15.23 -11.88 -20.09
C ASP A 119 14.00 -12.71 -19.74
N ALA A 120 13.58 -13.59 -20.63
CA ALA A 120 12.32 -14.33 -20.51
C ALA A 120 12.26 -15.25 -19.27
N GLU A 121 13.38 -15.85 -18.86
CA GLU A 121 13.42 -16.69 -17.66
C GLU A 121 13.28 -15.87 -16.37
N GLY A 122 13.96 -14.74 -16.31
CA GLY A 122 13.86 -13.81 -15.19
C GLY A 122 12.45 -13.25 -15.05
N VAL A 123 11.85 -12.79 -16.17
CA VAL A 123 10.45 -12.34 -16.21
C VAL A 123 9.50 -13.45 -15.76
N ALA A 124 9.71 -14.68 -16.20
CA ALA A 124 8.91 -15.84 -15.79
C ALA A 124 8.97 -16.07 -14.27
N LYS A 125 10.14 -15.87 -13.64
CA LYS A 125 10.31 -15.99 -12.19
C LYS A 125 9.50 -14.90 -11.45
N VAL A 126 9.57 -13.65 -11.91
CA VAL A 126 8.80 -12.54 -11.34
C VAL A 126 7.29 -12.82 -11.42
N ILE A 127 6.79 -13.21 -12.59
CA ILE A 127 5.37 -13.51 -12.79
C ILE A 127 4.96 -14.73 -11.93
N THR A 128 5.79 -15.76 -11.86
CA THR A 128 5.52 -16.94 -11.01
C THR A 128 5.37 -16.54 -9.54
N ALA A 129 6.22 -15.65 -9.03
CA ALA A 129 6.13 -15.17 -7.66
C ALA A 129 4.82 -14.41 -7.43
N GLN A 130 4.43 -13.55 -8.37
CA GLN A 130 3.15 -12.82 -8.31
C GLN A 130 1.95 -13.77 -8.35
N MET A 131 1.97 -14.76 -9.24
CA MET A 131 0.87 -15.74 -9.35
C MET A 131 0.73 -16.59 -8.09
N ARG A 132 1.82 -17.04 -7.48
CA ARG A 132 1.77 -17.77 -6.21
C ARG A 132 1.11 -16.98 -5.09
N HIS A 133 1.25 -15.66 -5.11
CA HIS A 133 0.64 -14.78 -4.12
C HIS A 133 -0.83 -14.48 -4.44
N MET A 134 -1.14 -14.17 -5.71
CA MET A 134 -2.45 -13.68 -6.13
C MET A 134 -3.41 -14.79 -6.53
N GLN A 135 -2.88 -15.94 -6.90
CA GLN A 135 -3.63 -17.13 -7.33
C GLN A 135 -3.08 -18.39 -6.63
N PRO A 136 -3.19 -18.47 -5.28
CA PRO A 136 -2.60 -19.55 -4.48
C PRO A 136 -3.21 -20.93 -4.80
N GLU A 137 -4.42 -20.98 -5.35
CA GLU A 137 -5.05 -22.21 -5.83
C GLU A 137 -4.32 -22.86 -7.00
N GLY A 138 -3.42 -22.14 -7.70
CA GLY A 138 -2.51 -22.69 -8.69
C GLY A 138 -3.14 -23.21 -9.99
N ILE A 139 -4.37 -22.83 -10.33
CA ILE A 139 -5.08 -23.30 -11.53
C ILE A 139 -4.51 -22.60 -12.77
N HIS A 140 -3.25 -22.88 -13.07
CA HIS A 140 -2.55 -22.36 -14.25
C HIS A 140 -1.43 -23.32 -14.68
N VAL A 141 -1.02 -23.26 -15.93
CA VAL A 141 0.18 -23.95 -16.40
C VAL A 141 1.44 -23.27 -15.90
N ALA A 142 2.56 -23.96 -15.91
CA ALA A 142 3.84 -23.37 -15.52
C ALA A 142 4.17 -22.13 -16.37
N VAL A 143 4.65 -21.06 -15.73
CA VAL A 143 5.10 -19.87 -16.44
C VAL A 143 6.54 -20.06 -16.86
N THR A 144 6.74 -20.47 -18.12
CA THR A 144 8.07 -20.64 -18.72
C THR A 144 8.10 -20.10 -20.14
N PRO A 145 9.28 -19.81 -20.69
CA PRO A 145 9.40 -19.35 -22.08
C PRO A 145 8.80 -20.31 -23.11
N GLU A 146 8.76 -21.61 -22.80
CA GLU A 146 8.25 -22.66 -23.69
C GLU A 146 6.75 -22.93 -23.52
N SER A 147 6.17 -22.49 -22.41
CA SER A 147 4.76 -22.78 -22.11
C SER A 147 3.79 -21.88 -22.86
N GLN A 148 2.66 -22.43 -23.29
CA GLN A 148 1.53 -21.64 -23.77
C GLN A 148 0.53 -21.46 -22.61
N PRO A 149 -0.07 -20.23 -22.46
CA PRO A 149 0.07 -19.06 -23.33
C PRO A 149 1.21 -18.10 -22.95
N TYR A 150 2.00 -18.40 -21.92
CA TYR A 150 2.94 -17.44 -21.32
C TYR A 150 4.15 -17.11 -22.19
N GLY A 151 4.76 -18.08 -22.86
CA GLY A 151 5.99 -17.90 -23.62
C GLY A 151 5.98 -16.65 -24.53
N PRO A 152 5.01 -16.50 -25.43
CA PRO A 152 4.91 -15.29 -26.27
C PRO A 152 4.67 -14.01 -25.46
N MET A 153 3.94 -14.09 -24.33
CA MET A 153 3.61 -12.91 -23.50
C MET A 153 4.81 -12.39 -22.71
N LEU A 154 5.74 -13.28 -22.29
CA LEU A 154 6.94 -12.88 -21.56
C LEU A 154 7.80 -11.89 -22.35
N SER A 155 7.77 -11.97 -23.69
CA SER A 155 8.49 -11.05 -24.55
C SER A 155 7.93 -9.62 -24.58
N ALA A 156 6.68 -9.42 -24.15
CA ALA A 156 5.97 -8.14 -24.15
C ALA A 156 6.13 -7.35 -22.84
N VAL A 157 6.65 -7.98 -21.78
CA VAL A 157 6.75 -7.37 -20.46
C VAL A 157 8.17 -7.36 -19.92
N VAL A 158 8.40 -6.52 -18.90
CA VAL A 158 9.65 -6.39 -18.15
C VAL A 158 9.33 -6.67 -16.69
N GLY A 159 10.12 -7.51 -16.05
CA GLY A 159 10.09 -7.67 -14.61
C GLY A 159 10.73 -6.47 -13.92
N VAL A 160 10.13 -6.00 -12.85
CA VAL A 160 10.65 -4.92 -12.01
C VAL A 160 10.85 -5.47 -10.60
N ILE A 161 12.07 -5.36 -10.11
CA ILE A 161 12.44 -5.73 -8.74
C ILE A 161 12.76 -4.43 -8.00
N LEU A 162 11.99 -4.15 -6.97
CA LEU A 162 12.18 -3.00 -6.10
C LEU A 162 12.74 -3.47 -4.78
N GLU A 163 14.01 -3.20 -4.52
CA GLU A 163 14.66 -3.48 -3.24
C GLU A 163 14.33 -2.37 -2.25
N ILE A 164 13.69 -2.72 -1.14
CA ILE A 164 13.22 -1.76 -0.14
C ILE A 164 14.41 -1.17 0.61
N GLN A 165 14.59 0.15 0.49
CA GLN A 165 15.61 0.93 1.20
C GLN A 165 15.04 1.62 2.46
N GLY A 166 13.73 1.79 2.50
CA GLY A 166 13.03 2.40 3.63
C GLY A 166 11.53 2.35 3.47
N VAL A 167 10.85 2.31 4.61
CA VAL A 167 9.39 2.29 4.70
C VAL A 167 8.92 3.43 5.57
N GLU A 168 8.00 4.23 5.05
CA GLU A 168 7.22 5.18 5.82
C GLU A 168 5.82 4.58 6.00
N ALA A 169 5.49 4.19 7.24
CA ALA A 169 4.20 3.56 7.56
C ALA A 169 3.39 4.46 8.47
N LYS A 170 2.25 4.94 7.97
CA LYS A 170 1.34 5.86 8.66
C LYS A 170 0.01 5.21 8.93
N PHE A 171 -0.41 5.23 10.20
CA PHE A 171 -1.69 4.75 10.70
C PHE A 171 -2.39 5.88 11.44
N LYS A 172 -3.14 6.69 10.73
CA LYS A 172 -3.78 7.89 11.26
C LYS A 172 -5.19 7.59 11.76
N PHE A 173 -5.29 7.26 13.07
CA PHE A 173 -6.53 6.87 13.72
C PHE A 173 -6.75 7.56 15.09
N ASP A 174 -6.19 8.76 15.28
CA ASP A 174 -6.28 9.57 16.50
C ASP A 174 -5.76 8.85 17.76
N ASP A 175 -4.65 8.12 17.65
CA ASP A 175 -4.07 7.33 18.76
C ASP A 175 -3.66 8.18 19.98
N HIS A 176 -3.45 9.49 19.78
CA HIS A 176 -3.17 10.46 20.84
C HIS A 176 -4.42 10.91 21.61
N LYS A 177 -5.62 10.51 21.18
CA LYS A 177 -6.89 10.87 21.81
C LYS A 177 -7.28 9.84 22.87
N SER A 178 -8.17 10.25 23.80
CA SER A 178 -8.68 9.38 24.82
C SER A 178 -9.46 8.17 24.26
N GLU A 179 -9.52 7.09 25.02
CA GLU A 179 -10.29 5.90 24.69
C GLU A 179 -11.76 6.25 24.40
N ALA A 180 -12.39 7.06 25.24
CA ALA A 180 -13.77 7.50 25.05
C ALA A 180 -13.98 8.23 23.70
N HIS A 181 -13.01 9.04 23.27
CA HIS A 181 -13.06 9.68 21.96
C HIS A 181 -12.97 8.64 20.83
N ARG A 182 -12.04 7.71 20.93
CA ARG A 182 -11.79 6.70 19.90
C ARG A 182 -12.98 5.74 19.79
N ASN A 183 -13.55 5.30 20.89
CA ASN A 183 -14.74 4.45 20.93
C ASN A 183 -15.93 5.15 20.26
N ARG A 184 -16.23 6.39 20.63
CA ARG A 184 -17.32 7.17 20.02
C ARG A 184 -17.15 7.32 18.51
N VAL A 185 -15.95 7.61 18.01
CA VAL A 185 -15.70 7.72 16.56
C VAL A 185 -15.87 6.36 15.87
N SER A 186 -15.39 5.27 16.46
CA SER A 186 -15.57 3.92 15.93
C SER A 186 -17.06 3.53 15.85
N GLU A 187 -17.84 3.81 16.90
CA GLU A 187 -19.30 3.55 16.94
C GLU A 187 -20.01 4.32 15.82
N ASN A 188 -19.72 5.61 15.67
CA ASN A 188 -20.30 6.44 14.61
C ASN A 188 -19.91 5.96 13.19
N LEU A 189 -18.69 5.43 13.01
CA LEU A 189 -18.28 4.82 11.74
C LEU A 189 -19.12 3.58 11.44
N ILE A 190 -19.28 2.68 12.41
CA ILE A 190 -20.09 1.46 12.25
C ILE A 190 -21.55 1.82 11.97
N GLU A 191 -22.13 2.80 12.69
CA GLU A 191 -23.51 3.26 12.47
C GLU A 191 -23.69 3.86 11.08
N ARG A 192 -22.72 4.66 10.59
CA ARG A 192 -22.77 5.25 9.24
C ARG A 192 -22.70 4.21 8.13
N GLY A 193 -21.91 3.16 8.29
CA GLY A 193 -21.87 1.99 7.41
C GLY A 193 -21.45 2.21 5.97
N ARG A 194 -20.54 3.16 5.69
CA ARG A 194 -19.94 3.30 4.36
C ARG A 194 -18.94 2.14 4.08
N PRO A 195 -18.60 1.85 2.83
CA PRO A 195 -17.84 0.64 2.47
C PRO A 195 -16.56 0.37 3.26
N LEU A 196 -15.83 1.42 3.68
CA LEU A 196 -14.58 1.27 4.44
C LEU A 196 -14.70 1.60 5.92
N ASP A 197 -15.87 2.03 6.39
CA ASP A 197 -16.04 2.49 7.77
C ASP A 197 -15.76 1.39 8.80
N ALA A 198 -16.20 0.17 8.54
CA ALA A 198 -15.94 -0.98 9.42
C ALA A 198 -14.45 -1.30 9.53
N ALA A 199 -13.72 -1.28 8.39
CA ALA A 199 -12.27 -1.51 8.39
C ALA A 199 -11.53 -0.41 9.16
N VAL A 200 -11.94 0.85 9.02
CA VAL A 200 -11.36 1.98 9.76
C VAL A 200 -11.62 1.87 11.26
N ALA A 201 -12.84 1.52 11.66
CA ALA A 201 -13.21 1.31 13.06
C ALA A 201 -12.38 0.14 13.65
N GLU A 202 -12.22 -0.96 12.93
CA GLU A 202 -11.40 -2.09 13.34
C GLU A 202 -9.94 -1.70 13.57
N GLN A 203 -9.33 -0.95 12.63
CA GLN A 203 -7.95 -0.46 12.80
C GLN A 203 -7.81 0.43 14.03
N GLN A 204 -8.75 1.34 14.25
CA GLN A 204 -8.72 2.21 15.42
C GLN A 204 -8.83 1.40 16.71
N GLN A 205 -9.74 0.41 16.78
CA GLN A 205 -9.93 -0.44 17.95
C GLN A 205 -8.75 -1.40 18.17
N ARG A 206 -8.17 -1.96 17.13
CA ARG A 206 -6.94 -2.76 17.21
C ARG A 206 -5.82 -1.97 17.88
N ARG A 207 -5.53 -0.78 17.37
CA ARG A 207 -4.47 0.09 17.90
C ARG A 207 -4.76 0.58 19.32
N LEU A 208 -6.04 0.71 19.68
CA LEU A 208 -6.42 1.02 21.06
C LEU A 208 -6.08 -0.13 22.01
N ARG A 209 -6.44 -1.37 21.69
CA ARG A 209 -6.11 -2.56 22.50
C ARG A 209 -4.60 -2.70 22.68
N GLU A 210 -3.83 -2.59 21.60
CA GLU A 210 -2.37 -2.68 21.65
C GLU A 210 -1.70 -1.58 22.48
N SER A 211 -2.37 -0.44 22.71
CA SER A 211 -1.85 0.63 23.57
C SER A 211 -2.02 0.35 25.07
N HIS A 212 -2.87 -0.62 25.44
CA HIS A 212 -3.11 -1.01 26.82
C HIS A 212 -2.25 -2.20 27.28
N GLY A 213 -1.39 -2.74 26.41
CA GLY A 213 -0.39 -3.73 26.80
C GLY A 213 -0.91 -5.17 26.91
N ASP A 214 -1.90 -5.52 26.09
CA ASP A 214 -2.34 -6.91 25.90
C ASP A 214 -1.54 -7.63 24.81
#